data_bc58e3d6d7eb7d0f7d3f3af322ea592e
#
_entry.id   bc58e3d6d7eb7d0f7d3f3af322ea592e
#
_cell.length_a   1.000
_cell.length_b   1.000
_cell.length_c   1.000
_cell.angle_alpha   90.00
_cell.angle_beta   90.00
_cell.angle_gamma   90.00
#
_symmetry.space_group_name_H-M   'P 1'
#
loop_
_entity.id
_entity.type
_entity.pdbx_description
1 polymer ?
#
loop_
_entity_poly.entity_id
_entity_poly.type
_entity_poly.pdbx_seq_one_letter_code
_entity_poly.pdbx_strand_id
1 'polypeptide(L)'
;MKNFIKSFRLTLVFCVFFSVCYILVLWIFAQFAGPNSGNAEVVELNGKVVGAANVGQSFTEDIYFWGRPSCAGDGYDATSSAGSNKGPTNAEYLAEVEARIDTFLKHHPYLSRKEVPAEMVTASGSGLDPNITPACAYVQVQRVAKARGMSEETVKAIVDKAVEKPFMGIFGTEKVNVLKLNAALEKAK
;
A
#
# COMPACT_ATOMS: atom_id res chain seq x y z
N MET A 1 -42.03 9.30 -32.76
CA MET A 1 -41.48 7.96 -33.00
C MET A 1 -40.17 7.99 -33.79
N LYS A 2 -40.04 8.65 -34.95
CA LYS A 2 -38.78 8.65 -35.75
C LYS A 2 -37.55 9.17 -35.00
N ASN A 3 -37.67 10.23 -34.20
CA ASN A 3 -36.55 10.78 -33.42
C ASN A 3 -36.15 9.86 -32.27
N PHE A 4 -37.10 9.20 -31.62
CA PHE A 4 -36.84 8.22 -30.59
C PHE A 4 -36.01 7.04 -31.14
N ILE A 5 -36.39 6.49 -32.28
CA ILE A 5 -35.66 5.40 -32.94
C ILE A 5 -34.23 5.83 -33.32
N LYS A 6 -34.07 7.08 -33.82
CA LYS A 6 -32.75 7.62 -34.16
C LYS A 6 -31.87 7.75 -32.93
N SER A 7 -32.39 8.32 -31.84
CA SER A 7 -31.67 8.48 -30.59
C SER A 7 -31.28 7.12 -30.00
N PHE A 8 -32.22 6.17 -30.00
CA PHE A 8 -31.97 4.81 -29.50
C PHE A 8 -30.84 4.11 -30.28
N ARG A 9 -30.91 4.16 -31.63
CA ARG A 9 -29.84 3.60 -32.48
C ARG A 9 -28.50 4.28 -32.23
N LEU A 10 -28.47 5.61 -32.10
CA LEU A 10 -27.24 6.34 -31.82
C LEU A 10 -26.67 5.96 -30.48
N THR A 11 -27.51 5.86 -29.45
CA THR A 11 -27.08 5.40 -28.12
C THR A 11 -26.47 3.99 -28.18
N LEU A 12 -27.12 3.05 -28.86
CA LEU A 12 -26.59 1.69 -29.02
C LEU A 12 -25.24 1.68 -29.73
N VAL A 13 -25.10 2.46 -30.82
CA VAL A 13 -23.83 2.57 -31.54
C VAL A 13 -22.71 3.10 -30.62
N PHE A 14 -22.98 4.16 -29.87
CA PHE A 14 -21.99 4.68 -28.92
C PHE A 14 -21.72 3.72 -27.76
N CYS A 15 -22.72 3.03 -27.24
CA CYS A 15 -22.50 1.99 -26.23
C CYS A 15 -21.54 0.91 -26.73
N VAL A 16 -21.78 0.38 -27.93
CA VAL A 16 -20.89 -0.64 -28.54
C VAL A 16 -19.50 -0.05 -28.81
N PHE A 17 -19.44 1.15 -29.40
CA PHE A 17 -18.17 1.80 -29.71
C PHE A 17 -17.32 2.01 -28.45
N PHE A 18 -17.87 2.58 -27.39
CA PHE A 18 -17.10 2.83 -26.16
C PHE A 18 -16.82 1.55 -25.36
N SER A 19 -17.76 0.61 -25.33
CA SER A 19 -17.56 -0.65 -24.57
C SER A 19 -16.63 -1.63 -25.27
N VAL A 20 -16.49 -1.57 -26.58
CA VAL A 20 -15.66 -2.50 -27.35
C VAL A 20 -14.43 -1.80 -27.90
N CYS A 21 -14.60 -0.84 -28.82
CA CYS A 21 -13.47 -0.24 -29.54
C CYS A 21 -12.53 0.54 -28.60
N TYR A 22 -13.10 1.40 -27.74
CA TYR A 22 -12.29 2.21 -26.81
C TYR A 22 -11.56 1.33 -25.80
N ILE A 23 -12.25 0.38 -25.16
CA ILE A 23 -11.63 -0.52 -24.20
C ILE A 23 -10.58 -1.40 -24.89
N LEU A 24 -10.84 -1.90 -26.10
CA LEU A 24 -9.88 -2.69 -26.86
C LEU A 24 -8.60 -1.91 -27.17
N VAL A 25 -8.73 -0.63 -27.57
CA VAL A 25 -7.56 0.24 -27.83
C VAL A 25 -6.74 0.44 -26.56
N LEU A 26 -7.38 0.72 -25.42
CA LEU A 26 -6.69 0.85 -24.14
C LEU A 26 -6.03 -0.47 -23.72
N TRP A 27 -6.71 -1.59 -23.90
CA TRP A 27 -6.16 -2.90 -23.58
C TRP A 27 -4.93 -3.24 -24.43
N ILE A 28 -5.01 -3.01 -25.76
CA ILE A 28 -3.87 -3.20 -26.66
C ILE A 28 -2.71 -2.30 -26.22
N PHE A 29 -2.95 -1.01 -25.96
CA PHE A 29 -1.91 -0.10 -25.48
C PHE A 29 -1.28 -0.61 -24.18
N ALA A 30 -2.08 -1.07 -23.22
CA ALA A 30 -1.59 -1.60 -21.96
C ALA A 30 -0.70 -2.84 -22.14
N GLN A 31 -0.99 -3.72 -23.11
CA GLN A 31 -0.17 -4.89 -23.40
C GLN A 31 1.27 -4.51 -23.83
N PHE A 32 1.43 -3.39 -24.54
CA PHE A 32 2.74 -2.96 -25.05
C PHE A 32 3.45 -1.95 -24.14
N ALA A 33 2.71 -1.06 -23.49
CA ALA A 33 3.26 0.07 -22.73
C ALA A 33 3.00 -0.03 -21.21
N GLY A 34 2.09 -0.89 -20.78
CA GLY A 34 1.79 -1.09 -19.36
C GLY A 34 2.81 -1.99 -18.64
N PRO A 35 3.03 -1.79 -17.35
CA PRO A 35 3.84 -2.70 -16.54
C PRO A 35 3.24 -4.10 -16.57
N ASN A 36 4.09 -5.13 -16.58
CA ASN A 36 3.69 -6.54 -16.62
C ASN A 36 2.65 -6.84 -17.73
N SER A 37 2.85 -6.25 -18.92
CA SER A 37 1.94 -6.39 -20.08
C SER A 37 0.48 -6.03 -19.73
N GLY A 38 0.28 -4.94 -19.00
CA GLY A 38 -1.03 -4.45 -18.58
C GLY A 38 -1.70 -5.22 -17.45
N ASN A 39 -1.01 -6.20 -16.87
CA ASN A 39 -1.45 -6.90 -15.66
C ASN A 39 -0.91 -6.20 -14.40
N ALA A 40 -1.44 -6.57 -13.24
CA ALA A 40 -0.92 -6.07 -11.98
C ALA A 40 0.54 -6.46 -11.78
N GLU A 41 1.37 -5.53 -11.30
CA GLU A 41 2.72 -5.83 -10.86
C GLU A 41 2.65 -6.74 -9.63
N VAL A 42 3.35 -7.87 -9.68
CA VAL A 42 3.41 -8.84 -8.59
C VAL A 42 4.80 -8.88 -7.97
N VAL A 43 4.84 -9.20 -6.68
CA VAL A 43 6.09 -9.47 -5.96
C VAL A 43 6.29 -10.97 -5.86
N GLU A 44 7.49 -11.42 -6.22
CA GLU A 44 7.85 -12.83 -6.16
C GLU A 44 8.94 -13.08 -5.11
N LEU A 45 8.78 -14.16 -4.38
CA LEU A 45 9.75 -14.69 -3.42
C LEU A 45 9.95 -16.17 -3.69
N ASN A 46 11.20 -16.57 -3.96
CA ASN A 46 11.58 -17.98 -4.27
C ASN A 46 10.74 -18.60 -5.39
N GLY A 47 10.45 -17.84 -6.45
CA GLY A 47 9.66 -18.28 -7.62
C GLY A 47 8.15 -18.41 -7.37
N LYS A 48 7.66 -17.92 -6.24
CA LYS A 48 6.22 -17.87 -5.92
C LYS A 48 5.76 -16.43 -5.81
N VAL A 49 4.61 -16.12 -6.39
CA VAL A 49 3.93 -14.83 -6.22
C VAL A 49 3.43 -14.72 -4.78
N VAL A 50 3.90 -13.70 -4.06
CA VAL A 50 3.53 -13.44 -2.67
C VAL A 50 2.51 -12.31 -2.51
N GLY A 51 2.25 -11.57 -3.58
CA GLY A 51 1.20 -10.55 -3.61
C GLY A 51 1.34 -9.56 -4.75
N ALA A 52 0.33 -8.70 -4.91
CA ALA A 52 0.36 -7.57 -5.83
C ALA A 52 1.14 -6.41 -5.20
N ALA A 53 2.07 -5.82 -5.95
CA ALA A 53 2.94 -4.75 -5.44
C ALA A 53 2.18 -3.51 -4.98
N ASN A 54 1.05 -3.21 -5.64
CA ASN A 54 0.24 -2.01 -5.39
C ASN A 54 -0.95 -2.26 -4.44
N VAL A 55 -1.02 -3.42 -3.78
CA VAL A 55 -2.06 -3.75 -2.79
C VAL A 55 -1.39 -4.07 -1.47
N GLY A 56 -1.71 -3.29 -0.44
CA GLY A 56 -1.20 -3.50 0.90
C GLY A 56 -1.65 -4.84 1.49
N GLN A 57 -0.82 -5.38 2.36
CA GLN A 57 -1.06 -6.62 3.09
C GLN A 57 -0.82 -6.42 4.58
N SER A 58 -1.48 -7.23 5.40
CA SER A 58 -1.32 -7.21 6.85
C SER A 58 -0.02 -7.91 7.25
N PHE A 59 0.83 -7.19 7.99
CA PHE A 59 2.02 -7.73 8.66
C PHE A 59 1.94 -7.35 10.12
N THR A 60 1.91 -8.34 11.01
CA THR A 60 1.73 -8.16 12.46
C THR A 60 2.87 -8.74 13.30
N GLU A 61 3.72 -9.57 12.70
CA GLU A 61 4.86 -10.18 13.40
C GLU A 61 6.04 -9.20 13.50
N ASP A 62 6.79 -9.28 14.58
CA ASP A 62 7.93 -8.40 14.84
C ASP A 62 9.08 -8.54 13.85
N ILE A 63 9.17 -9.67 13.17
CA ILE A 63 10.18 -9.94 12.14
C ILE A 63 9.93 -9.18 10.83
N TYR A 64 8.75 -8.56 10.66
CA TYR A 64 8.37 -7.82 9.46
C TYR A 64 8.18 -6.33 9.73
N PHE A 65 8.39 -5.52 8.71
CA PHE A 65 7.91 -4.14 8.71
C PHE A 65 6.40 -4.12 8.61
N TRP A 66 5.78 -3.31 9.42
CA TRP A 66 4.33 -3.13 9.44
C TRP A 66 3.92 -2.00 8.50
N GLY A 67 2.77 -2.16 7.87
CA GLY A 67 2.11 -1.13 7.09
C GLY A 67 1.24 -0.21 7.96
N ARG A 68 0.45 0.63 7.31
CA ARG A 68 -0.51 1.53 7.96
C ARG A 68 -1.70 0.72 8.51
N PRO A 69 -2.41 1.22 9.54
CA PRO A 69 -3.69 0.64 9.94
C PRO A 69 -4.67 0.61 8.76
N SER A 70 -5.44 -0.47 8.64
CA SER A 70 -6.43 -0.68 7.59
C SER A 70 -7.84 -0.66 8.14
N CYS A 71 -8.76 -0.03 7.40
CA CYS A 71 -10.21 -0.08 7.60
C CYS A 71 -10.91 -0.80 6.43
N ALA A 72 -10.18 -1.53 5.59
CA ALA A 72 -10.74 -2.33 4.50
C ALA A 72 -11.25 -3.66 5.07
N GLY A 73 -12.56 -3.84 5.16
CA GLY A 73 -13.19 -4.99 5.81
C GLY A 73 -12.67 -5.23 7.22
N ASP A 74 -12.28 -6.45 7.53
CA ASP A 74 -11.64 -6.81 8.80
C ASP A 74 -10.13 -6.48 8.86
N GLY A 75 -9.65 -5.71 7.91
CA GLY A 75 -8.26 -5.28 7.72
C GLY A 75 -7.62 -5.87 6.46
N TYR A 76 -7.21 -4.99 5.54
CA TYR A 76 -6.58 -5.35 4.26
C TYR A 76 -7.41 -6.26 3.35
N ASP A 77 -8.74 -6.21 3.47
CA ASP A 77 -9.65 -6.91 2.55
C ASP A 77 -9.71 -6.15 1.20
N ALA A 78 -9.10 -6.74 0.17
CA ALA A 78 -9.07 -6.16 -1.17
C ALA A 78 -10.45 -6.07 -1.85
N THR A 79 -11.45 -6.79 -1.34
CA THR A 79 -12.83 -6.73 -1.85
C THR A 79 -13.66 -5.61 -1.21
N SER A 80 -13.15 -4.98 -0.13
CA SER A 80 -13.86 -3.97 0.66
C SER A 80 -12.97 -2.77 1.01
N SER A 81 -12.37 -2.15 -0.03
CA SER A 81 -11.52 -0.96 0.15
C SER A 81 -12.27 0.18 0.82
N ALA A 82 -11.77 0.65 1.96
CA ALA A 82 -12.38 1.74 2.72
C ALA A 82 -11.36 2.48 3.59
N GLY A 83 -11.63 3.75 3.89
CA GLY A 83 -10.96 4.51 4.95
C GLY A 83 -11.83 4.57 6.21
N SER A 84 -11.26 5.08 7.31
CA SER A 84 -11.99 5.23 8.59
C SER A 84 -13.17 6.20 8.51
N ASN A 85 -13.12 7.17 7.59
CA ASN A 85 -14.12 8.24 7.41
C ASN A 85 -14.46 8.99 8.71
N LYS A 86 -13.53 9.01 9.68
CA LYS A 86 -13.69 9.66 10.98
C LYS A 86 -13.05 11.05 10.98
N GLY A 87 -13.74 12.01 11.55
CA GLY A 87 -13.22 13.36 11.72
C GLY A 87 -12.14 13.45 12.81
N PRO A 88 -11.26 14.46 12.78
CA PRO A 88 -10.17 14.62 13.74
C PRO A 88 -10.64 14.92 15.16
N THR A 89 -11.90 15.27 15.36
CA THR A 89 -12.52 15.57 16.66
C THR A 89 -13.42 14.44 17.17
N ASN A 90 -13.51 13.32 16.44
CA ASN A 90 -14.30 12.17 16.86
C ASN A 90 -13.64 11.46 18.04
N ALA A 91 -14.31 11.45 19.21
CA ALA A 91 -13.74 10.93 20.46
C ALA A 91 -13.44 9.42 20.40
N GLU A 92 -14.28 8.62 19.74
CA GLU A 92 -14.04 7.19 19.56
C GLU A 92 -12.79 6.94 18.72
N TYR A 93 -12.64 7.69 17.61
CA TYR A 93 -11.47 7.57 16.75
C TYR A 93 -10.19 7.99 17.47
N LEU A 94 -10.23 9.05 18.26
CA LEU A 94 -9.09 9.45 19.07
C LEU A 94 -8.70 8.37 20.07
N ALA A 95 -9.67 7.71 20.70
CA ALA A 95 -9.39 6.58 21.60
C ALA A 95 -8.78 5.38 20.85
N GLU A 96 -9.23 5.08 19.64
CA GLU A 96 -8.62 4.05 18.79
C GLU A 96 -7.16 4.40 18.45
N VAL A 97 -6.89 5.66 18.06
CA VAL A 97 -5.52 6.13 17.76
C VAL A 97 -4.63 6.01 18.99
N GLU A 98 -5.13 6.39 20.18
CA GLU A 98 -4.41 6.22 21.43
C GLU A 98 -4.05 4.75 21.70
N ALA A 99 -5.01 3.86 21.56
CA ALA A 99 -4.77 2.42 21.74
C ALA A 99 -3.75 1.86 20.73
N ARG A 100 -3.75 2.37 19.48
CA ARG A 100 -2.75 2.01 18.46
C ARG A 100 -1.37 2.53 18.81
N ILE A 101 -1.26 3.76 19.36
CA ILE A 101 0.01 4.30 19.86
C ILE A 101 0.58 3.42 20.98
N ASP A 102 -0.24 3.06 21.95
CA ASP A 102 0.18 2.22 23.08
C ASP A 102 0.62 0.83 22.60
N THR A 103 -0.10 0.25 21.64
CA THR A 103 0.27 -1.03 21.02
C THR A 103 1.58 -0.90 20.24
N PHE A 104 1.76 0.16 19.46
CA PHE A 104 2.99 0.40 18.71
C PHE A 104 4.20 0.53 19.65
N LEU A 105 4.09 1.31 20.71
CA LEU A 105 5.14 1.50 21.71
C LEU A 105 5.50 0.21 22.45
N LYS A 106 4.54 -0.68 22.67
CA LYS A 106 4.79 -2.01 23.28
C LYS A 106 5.77 -2.84 22.47
N HIS A 107 5.73 -2.74 21.16
CA HIS A 107 6.64 -3.39 20.23
C HIS A 107 7.90 -2.56 19.93
N HIS A 108 7.89 -1.26 20.25
CA HIS A 108 8.97 -0.31 20.01
C HIS A 108 9.35 0.42 21.32
N PRO A 109 9.80 -0.29 22.37
CA PRO A 109 10.04 0.28 23.70
C PRO A 109 11.18 1.32 23.76
N TYR A 110 11.92 1.45 22.68
CA TYR A 110 13.00 2.44 22.51
C TYR A 110 12.49 3.79 22.01
N LEU A 111 11.23 3.89 21.59
CA LEU A 111 10.61 5.14 21.13
C LEU A 111 9.84 5.82 22.25
N SER A 112 9.88 7.15 22.27
CA SER A 112 8.96 7.96 23.02
C SER A 112 7.66 8.15 22.23
N ARG A 113 6.56 8.52 22.92
CA ARG A 113 5.25 8.78 22.29
C ARG A 113 5.32 9.84 21.16
N LYS A 114 6.20 10.84 21.30
CA LYS A 114 6.36 11.92 20.31
C LYS A 114 7.07 11.47 19.03
N GLU A 115 7.78 10.35 19.08
CA GLU A 115 8.52 9.77 17.96
C GLU A 115 7.67 8.79 17.15
N VAL A 116 6.47 8.42 17.64
CA VAL A 116 5.55 7.56 16.89
C VAL A 116 5.02 8.32 15.69
N PRO A 117 5.31 7.89 14.45
CA PRO A 117 4.79 8.58 13.27
C PRO A 117 3.26 8.44 13.20
N ALA A 118 2.57 9.55 12.93
CA ALA A 118 1.10 9.55 12.83
C ALA A 118 0.58 8.55 11.80
N GLU A 119 1.31 8.34 10.73
CA GLU A 119 0.99 7.39 9.66
C GLU A 119 0.91 5.93 10.16
N MET A 120 1.69 5.56 11.17
CA MET A 120 1.69 4.20 11.75
C MET A 120 0.48 3.93 12.67
N VAL A 121 -0.28 4.95 13.01
CA VAL A 121 -1.43 4.84 13.93
C VAL A 121 -2.75 5.35 13.34
N THR A 122 -2.70 5.95 12.15
CA THR A 122 -3.87 6.42 11.41
C THR A 122 -4.12 5.58 10.17
N ALA A 123 -5.37 5.20 9.95
CA ALA A 123 -5.75 4.39 8.80
C ALA A 123 -5.47 5.11 7.47
N SER A 124 -5.09 4.35 6.47
CA SER A 124 -4.99 4.85 5.10
C SER A 124 -6.37 5.12 4.49
N GLY A 125 -6.43 5.99 3.48
CA GLY A 125 -7.70 6.33 2.82
C GLY A 125 -8.35 5.17 2.08
N SER A 126 -7.55 4.24 1.54
CA SER A 126 -8.03 3.04 0.86
C SER A 126 -8.13 1.81 1.77
N GLY A 127 -7.44 1.81 2.91
CA GLY A 127 -7.23 0.61 3.71
C GLY A 127 -6.30 -0.43 3.06
N LEU A 128 -5.81 -0.18 1.84
CA LEU A 128 -4.98 -1.08 1.05
C LEU A 128 -3.67 -0.42 0.61
N ASP A 129 -3.24 0.65 1.31
CA ASP A 129 -2.00 1.36 0.98
C ASP A 129 -0.79 0.43 1.16
N PRO A 130 -0.03 0.12 0.10
CA PRO A 130 1.13 -0.74 0.18
C PRO A 130 2.38 -0.03 0.69
N ASN A 131 2.32 1.29 0.85
CA ASN A 131 3.48 2.13 1.12
C ASN A 131 3.43 2.78 2.50
N ILE A 132 4.62 3.04 3.03
CA ILE A 132 4.87 3.90 4.19
C ILE A 132 5.97 4.90 3.84
N THR A 133 6.07 5.98 4.59
CA THR A 133 7.20 6.92 4.45
C THR A 133 8.50 6.29 4.93
N PRO A 134 9.69 6.74 4.43
CA PRO A 134 10.98 6.28 4.94
C PRO A 134 11.12 6.44 6.46
N ALA A 135 10.59 7.54 7.04
CA ALA A 135 10.58 7.76 8.48
C ALA A 135 9.85 6.63 9.23
N CYS A 136 8.69 6.18 8.70
CA CYS A 136 7.94 5.05 9.27
C CYS A 136 8.69 3.70 9.16
N ALA A 137 9.52 3.53 8.13
CA ALA A 137 10.37 2.36 8.03
C ALA A 137 11.52 2.42 9.02
N TYR A 138 12.23 3.56 9.13
CA TYR A 138 13.38 3.68 10.02
C TYR A 138 13.04 3.48 11.49
N VAL A 139 11.91 3.94 11.98
CA VAL A 139 11.52 3.72 13.39
C VAL A 139 11.28 2.25 13.72
N GLN A 140 11.10 1.38 12.73
CA GLN A 140 10.90 -0.05 12.91
C GLN A 140 12.19 -0.87 12.81
N VAL A 141 13.31 -0.28 12.34
CA VAL A 141 14.58 -0.99 12.06
C VAL A 141 15.07 -1.78 13.28
N GLN A 142 15.13 -1.15 14.46
CA GLN A 142 15.65 -1.78 15.67
C GLN A 142 14.83 -3.00 16.09
N ARG A 143 13.49 -2.91 16.02
CA ARG A 143 12.60 -4.05 16.32
C ARG A 143 12.83 -5.21 15.37
N VAL A 144 12.83 -4.93 14.06
CA VAL A 144 13.01 -5.95 13.01
C VAL A 144 14.40 -6.58 13.11
N ALA A 145 15.45 -5.78 13.29
CA ALA A 145 16.82 -6.26 13.47
C ALA A 145 16.93 -7.22 14.66
N LYS A 146 16.40 -6.81 15.81
CA LYS A 146 16.38 -7.63 17.04
C LYS A 146 15.59 -8.94 16.82
N ALA A 147 14.41 -8.87 16.22
CA ALA A 147 13.55 -10.04 16.02
C ALA A 147 14.16 -11.05 15.03
N ARG A 148 14.95 -10.57 14.06
CA ARG A 148 15.65 -11.42 13.07
C ARG A 148 17.05 -11.82 13.46
N GLY A 149 17.62 -11.29 14.54
CA GLY A 149 19.02 -11.50 14.92
C GLY A 149 20.01 -10.90 13.91
N MET A 150 19.61 -9.83 13.23
CA MET A 150 20.43 -9.07 12.26
C MET A 150 20.99 -7.81 12.91
N SER A 151 22.06 -7.23 12.35
CA SER A 151 22.50 -5.91 12.79
C SER A 151 21.56 -4.81 12.28
N GLU A 152 21.39 -3.74 13.05
CA GLU A 152 20.56 -2.58 12.65
C GLU A 152 21.08 -1.93 11.36
N GLU A 153 22.40 -1.90 11.16
CA GLU A 153 23.03 -1.37 9.96
C GLU A 153 22.63 -2.18 8.71
N THR A 154 22.56 -3.51 8.84
CA THR A 154 22.14 -4.39 7.74
C THR A 154 20.68 -4.14 7.38
N VAL A 155 19.80 -4.11 8.37
CA VAL A 155 18.36 -3.86 8.15
C VAL A 155 18.15 -2.46 7.60
N LYS A 156 18.85 -1.45 8.13
CA LYS A 156 18.81 -0.08 7.62
C LYS A 156 19.26 0.01 6.16
N ALA A 157 20.34 -0.67 5.79
CA ALA A 157 20.80 -0.71 4.41
C ALA A 157 19.78 -1.35 3.44
N ILE A 158 18.95 -2.28 3.91
CA ILE A 158 17.84 -2.86 3.13
C ILE A 158 16.73 -1.82 2.96
N VAL A 159 16.39 -1.08 4.02
CA VAL A 159 15.43 0.03 3.94
C VAL A 159 15.91 1.10 2.96
N ASP A 160 17.19 1.53 3.07
CA ASP A 160 17.77 2.56 2.21
C ASP A 160 17.67 2.19 0.71
N LYS A 161 17.86 0.91 0.38
CA LYS A 161 17.70 0.39 -0.98
C LYS A 161 16.24 0.29 -1.43
N ALA A 162 15.30 0.16 -0.50
CA ALA A 162 13.88 0.05 -0.78
C ALA A 162 13.18 1.41 -0.89
N VAL A 163 13.86 2.52 -0.57
CA VAL A 163 13.30 3.86 -0.71
C VAL A 163 13.13 4.21 -2.19
N GLU A 164 11.88 4.37 -2.60
CA GLU A 164 11.52 4.86 -3.93
C GLU A 164 11.44 6.39 -3.91
N LYS A 165 12.22 7.04 -4.77
CA LYS A 165 12.24 8.50 -4.92
C LYS A 165 11.07 8.99 -5.78
N PRO A 166 10.69 10.29 -5.65
CA PRO A 166 9.72 10.89 -6.54
C PRO A 166 10.07 10.70 -8.01
N PHE A 167 9.07 10.40 -8.83
CA PHE A 167 9.28 10.28 -10.27
C PHE A 167 9.83 11.58 -10.85
N MET A 168 10.93 11.50 -11.61
CA MET A 168 11.71 12.64 -12.13
C MET A 168 12.20 13.64 -11.05
N GLY A 169 12.18 13.25 -9.77
CA GLY A 169 12.58 14.09 -8.64
C GLY A 169 11.55 15.15 -8.21
N ILE A 170 10.39 15.21 -8.86
CA ILE A 170 9.36 16.25 -8.62
C ILE A 170 7.94 15.69 -8.43
N PHE A 171 7.64 14.51 -8.94
CA PHE A 171 6.29 13.94 -8.87
C PHE A 171 6.16 12.91 -7.75
N GLY A 172 5.40 13.24 -6.71
CA GLY A 172 5.14 12.40 -5.54
C GLY A 172 6.09 12.67 -4.38
N THR A 173 6.10 11.75 -3.42
CA THR A 173 6.94 11.76 -2.22
C THR A 173 7.83 10.53 -2.19
N GLU A 174 8.87 10.54 -1.37
CA GLU A 174 9.62 9.33 -1.05
C GLU A 174 8.71 8.34 -0.32
N LYS A 175 8.81 7.07 -0.70
CA LYS A 175 7.98 5.99 -0.13
C LYS A 175 8.74 4.69 -0.09
N VAL A 176 8.27 3.78 0.74
CA VAL A 176 8.79 2.41 0.86
C VAL A 176 7.61 1.45 0.73
N ASN A 177 7.66 0.56 -0.25
CA ASN A 177 6.66 -0.50 -0.39
C ASN A 177 6.94 -1.61 0.63
N VAL A 178 6.00 -1.83 1.54
CA VAL A 178 6.16 -2.75 2.68
C VAL A 178 6.33 -4.20 2.22
N LEU A 179 5.58 -4.65 1.22
CA LEU A 179 5.69 -6.01 0.70
C LEU A 179 7.05 -6.26 0.04
N LYS A 180 7.50 -5.32 -0.80
CA LYS A 180 8.84 -5.40 -1.44
C LYS A 180 9.95 -5.38 -0.40
N LEU A 181 9.84 -4.54 0.62
CA LEU A 181 10.81 -4.45 1.73
C LEU A 181 10.87 -5.77 2.51
N ASN A 182 9.72 -6.33 2.90
CA ASN A 182 9.67 -7.60 3.61
C ASN A 182 10.18 -8.77 2.76
N ALA A 183 9.89 -8.78 1.46
CA ALA A 183 10.46 -9.76 0.54
C ALA A 183 12.00 -9.63 0.40
N ALA A 184 12.53 -8.40 0.44
CA ALA A 184 13.98 -8.16 0.44
C ALA A 184 14.64 -8.66 1.73
N LEU A 185 13.98 -8.49 2.88
CA LEU A 185 14.44 -9.05 4.16
C LEU A 185 14.51 -10.58 4.14
N GLU A 186 13.55 -11.26 3.53
CA GLU A 186 13.56 -12.72 3.42
C GLU A 186 14.73 -13.22 2.55
N LYS A 187 15.14 -12.45 1.54
CA LYS A 187 16.28 -12.77 0.66
C LYS A 187 17.64 -12.49 1.32
N ALA A 188 17.67 -11.72 2.39
CA ALA A 188 18.89 -11.30 3.07
C ALA A 188 19.32 -12.25 4.23
N LYS A 189 18.62 -13.37 4.40
CA LYS A 189 18.96 -14.43 5.36
C LYS A 189 20.17 -15.23 4.94
#